data_85cc843cd65c4e0c9ccd79e291b79d36
#
_entry.id   85cc843cd65c4e0c9ccd79e291b79d36
#
_cell.length_a   1.000
_cell.length_b   1.000
_cell.length_c   1.000
_cell.angle_alpha   90.00
_cell.angle_beta   90.00
_cell.angle_gamma   90.00
#
_symmetry.space_group_name_H-M   'P 1'
#
loop_
_entity.id
_entity.type
_entity.pdbx_description
1 polymer ?
#
loop_
_entity_poly.entity_id
_entity_poly.type
_entity_poly.pdbx_seq_one_letter_code
_entity_poly.pdbx_strand_id
1 'polypeptide(L)'
;MRVTIRYFAAARERAGISSETLELDEAATAAEALTAACARHPALQPVAQRLRLAVDQEFAAPERKLRDGSEVALIPPVSGGAGPHRIGPAVLAPEVPLREVAGADCGAVVSFVGTVRATNQGKRVVRLEYEAYPEMALRIFEQIAAQARERWAARIAIHHRTGALEPGEISVVIAAAAPHRADAFEACRHAIEALKKDAPIWKRELYPDGSSWVGMGS
;
A
#
# COMPACT_ATOMS: atom_id res chain seq x y z
N MET A 1 -32.65 6.90 -14.51
CA MET A 1 -32.53 5.72 -13.64
C MET A 1 -31.83 6.08 -12.35
N ARG A 2 -32.12 5.36 -11.25
CA ARG A 2 -31.48 5.57 -9.95
C ARG A 2 -30.38 4.53 -9.73
N VAL A 3 -29.20 4.96 -9.31
CA VAL A 3 -28.06 4.10 -8.96
C VAL A 3 -27.54 4.44 -7.58
N THR A 4 -27.08 3.45 -6.85
CA THR A 4 -26.47 3.63 -5.53
C THR A 4 -24.96 3.69 -5.69
N ILE A 5 -24.34 4.78 -5.26
CA ILE A 5 -22.86 4.88 -5.19
C ILE A 5 -22.40 4.48 -3.81
N ARG A 6 -21.39 3.61 -3.74
CA ARG A 6 -20.72 3.19 -2.50
C ARG A 6 -19.30 3.69 -2.47
N TYR A 7 -18.93 4.34 -1.41
CA TYR A 7 -17.60 4.91 -1.20
C TYR A 7 -16.81 4.06 -0.22
N PHE A 8 -15.60 3.64 -0.60
CA PHE A 8 -14.71 2.85 0.25
C PHE A 8 -13.43 3.59 0.58
N ALA A 9 -12.87 3.32 1.78
CA ALA A 9 -11.59 3.84 2.26
C ALA A 9 -11.38 5.34 1.92
N ALA A 10 -10.31 5.71 1.23
CA ALA A 10 -9.99 7.09 0.88
C ALA A 10 -11.09 7.80 0.06
N ALA A 11 -11.90 7.09 -0.74
CA ALA A 11 -13.04 7.67 -1.42
C ALA A 11 -14.13 8.07 -0.42
N ARG A 12 -14.40 7.26 0.60
CA ARG A 12 -15.34 7.57 1.68
C ARG A 12 -14.89 8.76 2.53
N GLU A 13 -13.60 8.82 2.87
CA GLU A 13 -13.03 9.94 3.63
C GLU A 13 -13.19 11.26 2.88
N ARG A 14 -12.98 11.25 1.56
CA ARG A 14 -13.08 12.45 0.71
C ARG A 14 -14.51 12.87 0.40
N ALA A 15 -15.42 11.90 0.22
CA ALA A 15 -16.84 12.18 0.03
C ALA A 15 -17.54 12.58 1.34
N GLY A 16 -17.01 12.18 2.51
CA GLY A 16 -17.61 12.41 3.82
C GLY A 16 -18.83 11.51 4.11
N ILE A 17 -19.18 10.60 3.20
CA ILE A 17 -20.34 9.70 3.29
C ILE A 17 -19.95 8.29 2.83
N SER A 18 -20.68 7.28 3.26
CA SER A 18 -20.43 5.88 2.86
C SER A 18 -21.19 5.49 1.58
N SER A 19 -22.31 6.12 1.31
CA SER A 19 -23.13 5.87 0.13
C SER A 19 -24.13 7.00 -0.13
N GLU A 20 -24.57 7.12 -1.38
CA GLU A 20 -25.68 7.98 -1.80
C GLU A 20 -26.37 7.41 -3.02
N THR A 21 -27.55 7.93 -3.34
CA THR A 21 -28.27 7.61 -4.58
C THR A 21 -28.13 8.76 -5.57
N LEU A 22 -27.76 8.45 -6.81
CA LEU A 22 -27.70 9.38 -7.92
C LEU A 22 -28.79 9.06 -8.94
N GLU A 23 -29.33 10.09 -9.55
CA GLU A 23 -30.17 9.98 -10.75
C GLU A 23 -29.30 10.20 -11.98
N LEU A 24 -29.25 9.22 -12.87
CA LEU A 24 -28.47 9.23 -14.10
C LEU A 24 -29.39 8.99 -15.31
N ASP A 25 -28.91 9.32 -16.49
CA ASP A 25 -29.59 9.03 -17.74
C ASP A 25 -29.75 7.53 -17.96
N GLU A 26 -30.77 7.14 -18.74
CA GLU A 26 -30.96 5.74 -19.12
C GLU A 26 -29.74 5.24 -19.92
N ALA A 27 -29.24 4.06 -19.54
CA ALA A 27 -28.01 3.46 -20.09
C ALA A 27 -26.68 4.18 -19.79
N ALA A 28 -26.64 5.03 -18.75
CA ALA A 28 -25.36 5.59 -18.27
C ALA A 28 -24.37 4.48 -17.90
N THR A 29 -23.08 4.81 -18.00
CA THR A 29 -21.95 3.94 -17.73
C THR A 29 -21.43 4.09 -16.32
N ALA A 30 -20.57 3.17 -15.87
CA ALA A 30 -19.87 3.27 -14.59
C ALA A 30 -18.96 4.51 -14.54
N ALA A 31 -18.37 4.93 -15.66
CA ALA A 31 -17.58 6.16 -15.75
C ALA A 31 -18.43 7.43 -15.56
N GLU A 32 -19.63 7.45 -16.11
CA GLU A 32 -20.56 8.56 -15.93
C GLU A 32 -21.06 8.65 -14.49
N ALA A 33 -21.27 7.52 -13.83
CA ALA A 33 -21.57 7.47 -12.39
C ALA A 33 -20.41 8.04 -11.54
N LEU A 34 -19.16 7.70 -11.86
CA LEU A 34 -17.98 8.30 -11.22
C LEU A 34 -17.90 9.81 -11.45
N THR A 35 -18.16 10.25 -12.69
CA THR A 35 -18.16 11.67 -13.03
C THR A 35 -19.22 12.44 -12.24
N ALA A 36 -20.43 11.90 -12.13
CA ALA A 36 -21.51 12.47 -11.35
C ALA A 36 -21.18 12.53 -9.84
N ALA A 37 -20.56 11.46 -9.30
CA ALA A 37 -20.08 11.43 -7.93
C ALA A 37 -18.99 12.50 -7.67
N CYS A 38 -18.06 12.68 -8.60
CA CYS A 38 -17.02 13.71 -8.52
C CYS A 38 -17.59 15.14 -8.62
N ALA A 39 -18.66 15.35 -9.38
CA ALA A 39 -19.34 16.63 -9.47
C ALA A 39 -20.01 17.00 -8.13
N ARG A 40 -20.56 16.01 -7.41
CA ARG A 40 -21.16 16.23 -6.07
C ARG A 40 -20.12 16.35 -4.97
N HIS A 41 -19.01 15.62 -5.10
CA HIS A 41 -17.91 15.61 -4.14
C HIS A 41 -16.59 15.98 -4.82
N PRO A 42 -16.30 17.28 -5.04
CA PRO A 42 -15.08 17.72 -5.74
C PRO A 42 -13.77 17.21 -5.14
N ALA A 43 -13.76 16.88 -3.85
CA ALA A 43 -12.61 16.28 -3.17
C ALA A 43 -12.22 14.88 -3.71
N LEU A 44 -13.08 14.23 -4.51
CA LEU A 44 -12.77 12.96 -5.18
C LEU A 44 -11.94 13.16 -6.46
N GLN A 45 -12.00 14.33 -7.10
CA GLN A 45 -11.32 14.61 -8.37
C GLN A 45 -9.84 14.18 -8.41
N PRO A 46 -9.00 14.50 -7.39
CA PRO A 46 -7.59 14.15 -7.42
C PRO A 46 -7.31 12.64 -7.41
N VAL A 47 -8.29 11.82 -7.01
CA VAL A 47 -8.16 10.36 -6.90
C VAL A 47 -9.01 9.61 -7.92
N ALA A 48 -9.89 10.28 -8.65
CA ALA A 48 -10.88 9.66 -9.54
C ALA A 48 -10.25 8.67 -10.54
N GLN A 49 -9.15 9.06 -11.19
CA GLN A 49 -8.45 8.20 -12.18
C GLN A 49 -7.82 6.94 -11.60
N ARG A 50 -7.69 6.87 -10.27
CA ARG A 50 -7.10 5.74 -9.56
C ARG A 50 -8.14 4.83 -8.92
N LEU A 51 -9.42 5.23 -8.93
CA LEU A 51 -10.49 4.42 -8.39
C LEU A 51 -10.80 3.26 -9.36
N ARG A 52 -10.88 2.06 -8.83
CA ARG A 52 -11.47 0.92 -9.53
C ARG A 52 -12.98 0.98 -9.34
N LEU A 53 -13.70 0.65 -10.39
CA LEU A 53 -15.15 0.58 -10.36
C LEU A 53 -15.59 -0.88 -10.19
N ALA A 54 -16.60 -1.10 -9.35
CA ALA A 54 -17.33 -2.35 -9.35
C ALA A 54 -18.82 -2.04 -9.51
N VAL A 55 -19.53 -2.85 -10.28
CA VAL A 55 -20.96 -2.76 -10.50
C VAL A 55 -21.58 -4.05 -10.02
N ASP A 56 -22.56 -3.94 -9.13
CA ASP A 56 -23.30 -5.07 -8.56
C ASP A 56 -22.34 -6.16 -8.00
N GLN A 57 -21.32 -5.70 -7.25
CA GLN A 57 -20.27 -6.49 -6.57
C GLN A 57 -19.21 -7.13 -7.50
N GLU A 58 -19.23 -6.86 -8.81
CA GLU A 58 -18.22 -7.31 -9.77
C GLU A 58 -17.37 -6.15 -10.26
N PHE A 59 -16.02 -6.34 -10.37
CA PHE A 59 -15.18 -5.32 -11.01
C PHE A 59 -15.63 -5.08 -12.44
N ALA A 60 -15.74 -3.81 -12.80
CA ALA A 60 -16.29 -3.38 -14.08
C ALA A 60 -15.34 -2.43 -14.82
N ALA A 61 -15.33 -2.54 -16.14
CA ALA A 61 -14.71 -1.56 -17.01
C ALA A 61 -15.52 -0.22 -16.95
N PRO A 62 -14.87 0.92 -17.20
CA PRO A 62 -15.54 2.24 -17.20
C PRO A 62 -16.78 2.30 -18.10
N GLU A 63 -16.77 1.58 -19.21
CA GLU A 63 -17.82 1.53 -20.23
C GLU A 63 -19.01 0.60 -19.87
N ARG A 64 -18.92 -0.09 -18.74
CA ARG A 64 -19.98 -0.97 -18.25
C ARG A 64 -21.30 -0.18 -18.10
N LYS A 65 -22.32 -0.56 -18.83
CA LYS A 65 -23.65 0.05 -18.75
C LYS A 65 -24.34 -0.34 -17.44
N LEU A 66 -24.98 0.64 -16.83
CA LEU A 66 -25.76 0.52 -15.61
C LEU A 66 -27.23 0.25 -15.92
N ARG A 67 -27.95 -0.24 -14.92
CA ARG A 67 -29.40 -0.45 -14.93
C ARG A 67 -30.00 0.30 -13.75
N ASP A 68 -31.30 0.52 -13.81
CA ASP A 68 -32.02 1.07 -12.65
C ASP A 68 -31.83 0.13 -11.44
N GLY A 69 -31.44 0.74 -10.30
CA GLY A 69 -31.12 -0.01 -9.09
C GLY A 69 -29.67 -0.55 -8.99
N SER A 70 -28.82 -0.39 -10.02
CA SER A 70 -27.41 -0.84 -9.93
C SER A 70 -26.67 -0.18 -8.76
N GLU A 71 -25.80 -0.96 -8.10
CA GLU A 71 -24.84 -0.47 -7.11
C GLU A 71 -23.47 -0.26 -7.77
N VAL A 72 -22.93 0.96 -7.70
CA VAL A 72 -21.59 1.29 -8.20
C VAL A 72 -20.67 1.57 -7.02
N ALA A 73 -19.68 0.72 -6.82
CA ALA A 73 -18.67 0.90 -5.78
C ALA A 73 -17.45 1.64 -6.32
N LEU A 74 -17.08 2.74 -5.66
CA LEU A 74 -15.85 3.48 -5.90
C LEU A 74 -14.78 2.96 -4.94
N ILE A 75 -13.95 2.06 -5.45
CA ILE A 75 -12.98 1.30 -4.67
C ILE A 75 -11.60 1.89 -4.96
N PRO A 76 -10.97 2.56 -3.99
CA PRO A 76 -9.55 2.87 -4.11
C PRO A 76 -8.78 1.58 -4.36
N PRO A 77 -7.62 1.62 -5.04
CA PRO A 77 -6.78 0.44 -5.12
C PRO A 77 -6.63 -0.11 -3.70
N VAL A 78 -7.02 -1.38 -3.53
CA VAL A 78 -6.98 -2.06 -2.23
C VAL A 78 -5.60 -1.89 -1.63
N SER A 79 -5.54 -1.42 -0.41
CA SER A 79 -4.40 -1.24 0.51
C SER A 79 -2.99 -1.64 0.00
N GLY A 80 -2.63 -1.13 -1.14
CA GLY A 80 -1.33 -0.81 -1.61
C GLY A 80 -1.53 0.62 -2.09
N GLY A 81 -1.25 1.58 -1.22
CA GLY A 81 -1.57 2.99 -1.42
C GLY A 81 -1.22 3.48 -2.82
N ALA A 82 -1.86 4.56 -3.26
CA ALA A 82 -1.50 5.31 -4.48
C ALA A 82 -0.08 5.91 -4.40
N GLY A 83 0.72 5.47 -3.47
CA GLY A 83 2.14 5.74 -3.24
C GLY A 83 3.00 4.51 -3.50
N PRO A 84 4.32 4.66 -3.41
CA PRO A 84 5.30 3.59 -3.61
C PRO A 84 5.40 2.65 -2.39
N HIS A 85 4.40 2.63 -1.52
CA HIS A 85 4.40 1.82 -0.30
C HIS A 85 3.36 0.72 -0.34
N ARG A 86 3.74 -0.49 0.10
CA ARG A 86 2.83 -1.65 0.16
C ARG A 86 3.05 -2.44 1.44
N ILE A 87 1.94 -3.00 1.95
CA ILE A 87 1.97 -3.97 3.04
C ILE A 87 0.88 -5.01 2.79
N GLY A 88 1.20 -6.30 2.89
CA GLY A 88 0.25 -7.37 2.65
C GLY A 88 0.90 -8.74 2.42
N PRO A 89 0.12 -9.79 2.15
CA PRO A 89 0.63 -11.17 2.08
C PRO A 89 1.33 -11.52 0.75
N ALA A 90 1.28 -10.64 -0.24
CA ALA A 90 1.86 -10.91 -1.56
C ALA A 90 3.39 -11.08 -1.50
N VAL A 91 3.93 -12.02 -2.27
CA VAL A 91 5.37 -12.22 -2.43
C VAL A 91 5.99 -10.95 -3.00
N LEU A 92 7.11 -10.53 -2.42
CA LEU A 92 7.79 -9.31 -2.82
C LEU A 92 8.78 -9.57 -3.95
N ALA A 93 8.77 -8.68 -4.95
CA ALA A 93 9.72 -8.62 -6.04
C ALA A 93 10.59 -7.37 -5.87
N PRO A 94 11.89 -7.50 -5.55
CA PRO A 94 12.76 -6.37 -5.21
C PRO A 94 12.85 -5.30 -6.30
N GLU A 95 12.71 -5.68 -7.56
CA GLU A 95 12.74 -4.78 -8.71
C GLU A 95 11.56 -3.80 -8.77
N VAL A 96 10.44 -4.11 -8.12
CA VAL A 96 9.24 -3.26 -8.15
C VAL A 96 9.49 -1.94 -7.42
N PRO A 97 9.85 -1.91 -6.12
CA PRO A 97 10.12 -0.64 -5.44
C PRO A 97 11.32 0.11 -6.02
N LEU A 98 12.31 -0.58 -6.61
CA LEU A 98 13.42 0.07 -7.30
C LEU A 98 12.93 0.90 -8.49
N ARG A 99 12.02 0.36 -9.31
CA ARG A 99 11.42 1.09 -10.44
C ARG A 99 10.54 2.25 -10.00
N GLU A 100 9.85 2.11 -8.87
CA GLU A 100 8.94 3.13 -8.34
C GLU A 100 9.66 4.40 -7.87
N VAL A 101 10.90 4.27 -7.37
CA VAL A 101 11.69 5.42 -6.90
C VAL A 101 12.62 6.00 -7.97
N ALA A 102 12.99 5.22 -9.00
CA ALA A 102 13.93 5.64 -10.03
C ALA A 102 13.42 6.85 -10.83
N GLY A 103 14.34 7.69 -11.30
CA GLY A 103 14.04 8.84 -12.15
C GLY A 103 15.33 9.46 -12.71
N ALA A 104 15.17 10.25 -13.78
CA ALA A 104 16.30 10.87 -14.48
C ALA A 104 17.06 11.91 -13.62
N ASP A 105 16.45 12.38 -12.56
CA ASP A 105 17.01 13.32 -11.57
C ASP A 105 17.78 12.63 -10.45
N CYS A 106 17.86 11.28 -10.44
CA CYS A 106 18.56 10.50 -9.42
C CYS A 106 19.86 9.92 -9.98
N GLY A 107 20.96 10.23 -9.29
CA GLY A 107 22.28 9.67 -9.59
C GLY A 107 22.53 8.32 -8.88
N ALA A 108 21.70 7.93 -7.91
CA ALA A 108 21.85 6.70 -7.18
C ALA A 108 20.51 6.11 -6.73
N VAL A 109 20.40 4.78 -6.80
CA VAL A 109 19.31 3.99 -6.20
C VAL A 109 19.94 2.92 -5.31
N VAL A 110 19.51 2.85 -4.05
CA VAL A 110 19.96 1.87 -3.06
C VAL A 110 18.75 1.03 -2.63
N SER A 111 18.95 -0.26 -2.42
CA SER A 111 17.91 -1.11 -1.85
C SER A 111 18.40 -1.85 -0.62
N PHE A 112 17.50 -1.99 0.36
CA PHE A 112 17.60 -2.92 1.46
C PHE A 112 16.60 -4.05 1.25
N VAL A 113 17.08 -5.29 1.30
CA VAL A 113 16.23 -6.50 1.23
C VAL A 113 16.40 -7.27 2.53
N GLY A 114 15.33 -7.31 3.32
CA GLY A 114 15.27 -8.09 4.55
C GLY A 114 14.69 -9.48 4.29
N THR A 115 15.39 -10.52 4.75
CA THR A 115 14.98 -11.91 4.62
C THR A 115 14.79 -12.58 5.98
N VAL A 116 13.98 -13.62 6.01
CA VAL A 116 13.81 -14.46 7.21
C VAL A 116 15.05 -15.32 7.41
N ARG A 117 15.66 -15.19 8.57
CA ARG A 117 16.86 -15.97 8.93
C ARG A 117 16.47 -17.40 9.36
N ALA A 118 17.30 -18.38 9.00
CA ALA A 118 17.13 -19.76 9.42
C ALA A 118 17.42 -19.99 10.93
N THR A 119 18.10 -19.02 11.58
CA THR A 119 18.45 -19.11 13.01
C THR A 119 18.26 -17.77 13.68
N ASN A 120 17.80 -17.78 14.93
CA ASN A 120 17.77 -16.62 15.82
C ASN A 120 18.19 -17.02 17.24
N GLN A 121 19.13 -16.28 17.85
CA GLN A 121 19.68 -16.57 19.20
C GLN A 121 20.10 -18.03 19.39
N GLY A 122 20.71 -18.63 18.37
CA GLY A 122 21.16 -20.02 18.39
C GLY A 122 20.06 -21.05 18.16
N LYS A 123 18.80 -20.69 18.07
CA LYS A 123 17.68 -21.59 17.78
C LYS A 123 17.36 -21.59 16.29
N ARG A 124 17.00 -22.77 15.77
CA ARG A 124 16.51 -22.91 14.39
C ARG A 124 15.10 -22.31 14.28
N VAL A 125 14.89 -21.42 13.33
CA VAL A 125 13.57 -20.88 12.99
C VAL A 125 12.92 -21.81 11.96
N VAL A 126 11.69 -22.25 12.22
CA VAL A 126 10.89 -23.04 11.29
C VAL A 126 10.07 -22.14 10.40
N ARG A 127 9.46 -21.12 11.00
CA ARG A 127 8.58 -20.17 10.32
C ARG A 127 8.56 -18.86 11.10
N LEU A 128 8.38 -17.78 10.38
CA LEU A 128 8.15 -16.45 10.93
C LEU A 128 6.78 -15.95 10.46
N GLU A 129 5.99 -15.43 11.37
CA GLU A 129 4.67 -14.87 11.07
C GLU A 129 4.68 -13.36 11.37
N TYR A 130 4.27 -12.56 10.39
CA TYR A 130 4.11 -11.12 10.54
C TYR A 130 2.63 -10.75 10.62
N GLU A 131 2.28 -10.02 11.67
CA GLU A 131 1.01 -9.31 11.80
C GLU A 131 1.25 -7.81 11.71
N ALA A 132 0.29 -7.09 11.16
CA ALA A 132 0.39 -5.65 11.03
C ALA A 132 -0.98 -4.99 11.12
N TYR A 133 -0.98 -3.69 11.46
CA TYR A 133 -2.13 -2.82 11.23
C TYR A 133 -1.87 -1.99 9.95
N PRO A 134 -2.39 -2.42 8.78
CA PRO A 134 -1.97 -1.92 7.47
C PRO A 134 -2.14 -0.41 7.30
N GLU A 135 -3.29 0.14 7.69
CA GLU A 135 -3.56 1.58 7.51
C GLU A 135 -2.59 2.45 8.30
N MET A 136 -2.27 2.05 9.52
CA MET A 136 -1.30 2.78 10.34
C MET A 136 0.12 2.57 9.85
N ALA A 137 0.47 1.35 9.43
CA ALA A 137 1.79 1.06 8.86
C ALA A 137 2.06 1.90 7.60
N LEU A 138 1.10 2.01 6.68
CA LEU A 138 1.22 2.85 5.49
C LEU A 138 1.39 4.33 5.83
N ARG A 139 0.69 4.85 6.85
CA ARG A 139 0.90 6.23 7.32
C ARG A 139 2.33 6.45 7.84
N ILE A 140 2.88 5.49 8.57
CA ILE A 140 4.28 5.56 9.04
C ILE A 140 5.24 5.51 7.85
N PHE A 141 5.01 4.66 6.83
CA PHE A 141 5.84 4.61 5.62
C PHE A 141 5.84 5.95 4.88
N GLU A 142 4.69 6.62 4.76
CA GLU A 142 4.60 7.96 4.17
C GLU A 142 5.35 9.01 5.00
N GLN A 143 5.29 8.94 6.33
CA GLN A 143 6.05 9.83 7.20
C GLN A 143 7.56 9.63 7.04
N ILE A 144 8.03 8.39 6.97
CA ILE A 144 9.42 8.04 6.70
C ILE A 144 9.87 8.61 5.34
N ALA A 145 9.05 8.45 4.31
CA ALA A 145 9.35 8.98 2.97
C ALA A 145 9.37 10.52 2.96
N ALA A 146 8.49 11.18 3.69
CA ALA A 146 8.50 12.64 3.84
C ALA A 146 9.78 13.14 4.53
N GLN A 147 10.20 12.48 5.61
CA GLN A 147 11.46 12.80 6.31
C GLN A 147 12.69 12.59 5.41
N ALA A 148 12.71 11.50 4.62
CA ALA A 148 13.80 11.25 3.70
C ALA A 148 13.87 12.31 2.57
N ARG A 149 12.71 12.75 2.08
CA ARG A 149 12.63 13.82 1.08
C ARG A 149 13.18 15.14 1.63
N GLU A 150 12.79 15.49 2.85
CA GLU A 150 13.22 16.73 3.51
C GLU A 150 14.74 16.75 3.78
N ARG A 151 15.30 15.63 4.26
CA ARG A 151 16.70 15.58 4.71
C ARG A 151 17.70 15.33 3.59
N TRP A 152 17.32 14.53 2.59
CA TRP A 152 18.25 14.03 1.56
C TRP A 152 17.73 14.18 0.14
N ALA A 153 16.64 14.92 -0.08
CA ALA A 153 15.95 14.98 -1.38
C ALA A 153 15.67 13.58 -1.96
N ALA A 154 15.50 12.58 -1.09
CA ALA A 154 15.37 11.18 -1.48
C ALA A 154 13.92 10.77 -1.66
N ARG A 155 13.67 9.89 -2.63
CA ARG A 155 12.40 9.15 -2.79
C ARG A 155 12.56 7.77 -2.14
N ILE A 156 11.54 7.36 -1.39
CA ILE A 156 11.51 6.07 -0.70
C ILE A 156 10.30 5.25 -1.18
N ALA A 157 10.51 3.96 -1.41
CA ALA A 157 9.48 2.95 -1.53
C ALA A 157 9.70 1.87 -0.47
N ILE A 158 8.63 1.48 0.25
CA ILE A 158 8.67 0.46 1.29
C ILE A 158 7.60 -0.58 0.97
N HIS A 159 8.03 -1.82 0.74
CA HIS A 159 7.15 -2.97 0.59
C HIS A 159 7.41 -3.95 1.74
N HIS A 160 6.39 -4.26 2.52
CA HIS A 160 6.49 -5.21 3.63
C HIS A 160 5.47 -6.34 3.49
N ARG A 161 5.91 -7.57 3.72
CA ARG A 161 5.07 -8.76 3.65
C ARG A 161 4.46 -9.08 5.01
N THR A 162 3.20 -9.53 5.03
CA THR A 162 2.52 -10.05 6.21
C THR A 162 2.19 -11.53 6.03
N GLY A 163 1.76 -12.19 7.13
CA GLY A 163 1.46 -13.61 7.14
C GLY A 163 2.69 -14.48 7.39
N ALA A 164 2.59 -15.75 7.03
CA ALA A 164 3.61 -16.75 7.27
C ALA A 164 4.72 -16.73 6.21
N LEU A 165 5.97 -16.73 6.65
CA LEU A 165 7.16 -16.74 5.81
C LEU A 165 8.12 -17.83 6.28
N GLU A 166 8.75 -18.49 5.33
CA GLU A 166 9.79 -19.48 5.57
C GLU A 166 11.19 -18.84 5.59
N PRO A 167 12.18 -19.50 6.21
CA PRO A 167 13.57 -19.06 6.14
C PRO A 167 14.05 -18.87 4.69
N GLY A 168 14.68 -17.72 4.42
CA GLY A 168 15.13 -17.32 3.09
C GLY A 168 14.13 -16.45 2.32
N GLU A 169 12.85 -16.44 2.68
CA GLU A 169 11.87 -15.58 2.03
C GLU A 169 12.07 -14.10 2.38
N ILE A 170 11.73 -13.23 1.43
CA ILE A 170 11.83 -11.79 1.58
C ILE A 170 10.64 -11.28 2.41
N SER A 171 10.92 -10.59 3.50
CA SER A 171 9.93 -9.97 4.38
C SER A 171 9.71 -8.49 4.10
N VAL A 172 10.74 -7.78 3.69
CA VAL A 172 10.70 -6.34 3.43
C VAL A 172 11.66 -5.96 2.30
N VAL A 173 11.24 -5.03 1.47
CA VAL A 173 12.11 -4.35 0.49
C VAL A 173 11.92 -2.86 0.66
N ILE A 174 13.04 -2.15 0.83
CA ILE A 174 13.09 -0.69 0.84
C ILE A 174 13.97 -0.26 -0.31
N ALA A 175 13.48 0.66 -1.13
CA ALA A 175 14.26 1.33 -2.16
C ALA A 175 14.35 2.82 -1.86
N ALA A 176 15.54 3.39 -2.01
CA ALA A 176 15.82 4.81 -1.85
C ALA A 176 16.56 5.35 -3.07
N ALA A 177 16.04 6.41 -3.67
CA ALA A 177 16.67 7.09 -4.80
C ALA A 177 16.95 8.56 -4.45
N ALA A 178 18.15 9.02 -4.73
CA ALA A 178 18.58 10.39 -4.46
C ALA A 178 19.55 10.92 -5.54
N PRO A 179 19.74 12.25 -5.66
CA PRO A 179 20.71 12.85 -6.58
C PRO A 179 22.15 12.33 -6.36
N HIS A 180 22.54 12.10 -5.10
CA HIS A 180 23.86 11.62 -4.74
C HIS A 180 23.82 10.31 -3.95
N ARG A 181 24.85 9.46 -4.16
CA ARG A 181 24.91 8.12 -3.53
C ARG A 181 24.91 8.16 -1.99
N ALA A 182 25.57 9.13 -1.38
CA ALA A 182 25.63 9.27 0.09
C ALA A 182 24.20 9.43 0.66
N ASP A 183 23.42 10.32 0.06
CA ASP A 183 22.05 10.60 0.46
C ASP A 183 21.14 9.37 0.28
N ALA A 184 21.32 8.62 -0.81
CA ALA A 184 20.56 7.38 -1.05
C ALA A 184 20.84 6.31 0.02
N PHE A 185 22.11 6.15 0.44
CA PHE A 185 22.47 5.23 1.52
C PHE A 185 21.90 5.66 2.87
N GLU A 186 22.03 6.93 3.23
CA GLU A 186 21.51 7.45 4.50
C GLU A 186 19.99 7.41 4.55
N ALA A 187 19.30 7.74 3.46
CA ALA A 187 17.85 7.64 3.36
C ALA A 187 17.36 6.18 3.50
N CYS A 188 18.04 5.23 2.88
CA CYS A 188 17.71 3.82 2.98
C CYS A 188 17.91 3.28 4.40
N ARG A 189 19.02 3.64 5.06
CA ARG A 189 19.31 3.30 6.46
C ARG A 189 18.25 3.87 7.38
N HIS A 190 17.96 5.16 7.27
CA HIS A 190 16.93 5.83 8.05
C HIS A 190 15.57 5.11 7.90
N ALA A 191 15.22 4.73 6.67
CA ALA A 191 13.93 4.11 6.41
C ALA A 191 13.78 2.76 7.14
N ILE A 192 14.80 1.88 7.12
CA ILE A 192 14.71 0.60 7.84
C ILE A 192 14.74 0.77 9.35
N GLU A 193 15.54 1.70 9.88
CA GLU A 193 15.62 1.98 11.31
C GLU A 193 14.30 2.56 11.85
N ALA A 194 13.73 3.54 11.16
CA ALA A 194 12.44 4.13 11.51
C ALA A 194 11.29 3.11 11.39
N LEU A 195 11.28 2.30 10.33
CA LEU A 195 10.30 1.24 10.16
C LEU A 195 10.31 0.27 11.34
N LYS A 196 11.49 -0.20 11.75
CA LYS A 196 11.63 -1.12 12.89
C LYS A 196 11.19 -0.54 14.21
N LYS A 197 11.33 0.76 14.38
CA LYS A 197 10.99 1.47 15.61
C LYS A 197 9.50 1.82 15.69
N ASP A 198 8.94 2.33 14.59
CA ASP A 198 7.68 3.09 14.63
C ASP A 198 6.52 2.36 13.94
N ALA A 199 6.80 1.40 13.03
CA ALA A 199 5.73 0.72 12.31
C ALA A 199 5.03 -0.32 13.18
N PRO A 200 3.68 -0.35 13.19
CA PRO A 200 2.90 -1.35 13.94
C PRO A 200 2.90 -2.69 13.20
N ILE A 201 4.06 -3.31 13.22
CA ILE A 201 4.33 -4.63 12.61
C ILE A 201 4.95 -5.50 13.70
N TRP A 202 4.30 -6.61 13.97
CA TRP A 202 4.74 -7.60 14.96
C TRP A 202 5.19 -8.86 14.25
N LYS A 203 6.21 -9.52 14.82
CA LYS A 203 6.67 -10.81 14.32
C LYS A 203 6.61 -11.87 15.40
N ARG A 204 6.24 -13.07 15.00
CA ARG A 204 6.27 -14.28 15.82
C ARG A 204 7.15 -15.32 15.14
N GLU A 205 8.24 -15.69 15.80
CA GLU A 205 9.12 -16.77 15.33
C GLU A 205 8.68 -18.09 15.96
N LEU A 206 8.53 -19.14 15.14
CA LEU A 206 8.19 -20.48 15.59
C LEU A 206 9.42 -21.38 15.50
N TYR A 207 9.60 -22.18 16.54
CA TYR A 207 10.73 -23.11 16.68
C TYR A 207 10.28 -24.56 16.59
N PRO A 208 11.21 -25.54 16.32
CA PRO A 208 10.85 -26.95 16.17
C PRO A 208 10.26 -27.59 17.43
N ASP A 209 10.57 -27.07 18.61
CA ASP A 209 10.05 -27.54 19.90
C ASP A 209 8.63 -27.03 20.20
N GLY A 210 7.98 -26.32 19.26
CA GLY A 210 6.67 -25.72 19.43
C GLY A 210 6.67 -24.41 20.20
N SER A 211 7.83 -23.97 20.73
CA SER A 211 7.94 -22.66 21.37
C SER A 211 7.91 -21.53 20.35
N SER A 212 7.54 -20.34 20.79
CA SER A 212 7.53 -19.13 19.94
C SER A 212 8.11 -17.94 20.67
N TRP A 213 8.67 -17.01 19.90
CA TRP A 213 9.11 -15.71 20.39
C TRP A 213 8.35 -14.60 19.64
N VAL A 214 7.89 -13.61 20.39
CA VAL A 214 7.15 -12.45 19.83
C VAL A 214 7.98 -11.18 20.05
N GLY A 215 8.15 -10.40 18.99
CA GLY A 215 8.86 -9.12 19.03
C GLY A 215 8.18 -8.06 18.17
N MET A 216 8.41 -6.79 18.52
CA MET A 216 8.08 -5.65 17.66
C MET A 216 9.21 -5.42 16.66
N GLY A 217 8.84 -4.98 15.46
CA GLY A 217 9.75 -4.63 14.39
C GLY A 217 10.15 -5.81 13.51
N SER A 218 10.38 -5.50 12.26
CA SER A 218 10.85 -6.44 11.22
C SER A 218 12.36 -6.73 11.33
#